data_36b8111678b897ffb3a8b9b4e671b0f1
#
_entry.id   36b8111678b897ffb3a8b9b4e671b0f1
#
_cell.length_a   1.000
_cell.length_b   1.000
_cell.length_c   1.000
_cell.angle_alpha   90.00
_cell.angle_beta   90.00
_cell.angle_gamma   90.00
#
_symmetry.space_group_name_H-M   'P 1'
#
loop_
_entity.id
_entity.type
_entity.pdbx_description
1 polymer ?
#
loop_
_entity_poly.entity_id
_entity_poly.type
_entity_poly.pdbx_seq_one_letter_code
_entity_poly.pdbx_strand_id
1 'polypeptide(L)'
;MIFNLYMYMLIILSLNFMILSIIFILIKEMIFIEWLIYSINSCNIEFIIFIDWMMLMFVSVVMFISSMVMLYSKEYMMMDLKKKYFIMILMLFVVSMIFMIISPNIISIILGWDGLGLISYCLIIYYQNMYSYNSGMLTLLTNRIGDVMLLMMIFMMINLGSWNLLFFNFKNNLFIFMFLIMIMTKSAQIPFSMWLPAAMAAPTPVSSLVHSSTLVTAGIYLLIRFNKIFLLNNMNLMIMYIGLMTMLIASMNALMEFDFKKIIAFSTLSQLGLMMLMLSLNLTNYVFFHLISHAMFKSLLFLCSGVMIHFMNGIQDIRFMGVLINEVPLVIMYFNFSNLSLCGFPFLSGFYSKDLLYEMSLNLNLNKFIYYLMYLCIMLTMMYTFRLMYYLILNYNMYYVLSMKYDSFVMNLSMLMLFTMSIIFGSMINWLLFSSLGMSIVNFKIKLNLYMMMFLSVLIILLMKIINFNYKLMFNKLINIFSMFFYLLKLTMSNN
;
A
#
# COMPACT_ATOMS: atom_id res chain seq x y z
N MET A 1 -22.02 -13.87 -16.60
CA MET A 1 -23.02 -13.90 -15.52
C MET A 1 -22.37 -13.96 -14.13
N ILE A 2 -21.47 -14.89 -13.85
CA ILE A 2 -20.80 -15.10 -12.55
C ILE A 2 -20.06 -13.82 -12.06
N PHE A 3 -19.27 -13.14 -12.90
CA PHE A 3 -18.58 -11.89 -12.56
C PHE A 3 -19.55 -10.81 -12.05
N ASN A 4 -20.67 -10.61 -12.75
CA ASN A 4 -21.65 -9.59 -12.37
C ASN A 4 -22.30 -9.93 -11.01
N LEU A 5 -22.59 -11.21 -10.76
CA LEU A 5 -23.21 -11.65 -9.50
C LEU A 5 -22.29 -11.34 -8.32
N TYR A 6 -21.03 -11.76 -8.36
CA TYR A 6 -20.07 -11.45 -7.29
C TYR A 6 -19.82 -9.94 -7.13
N MET A 7 -19.75 -9.21 -8.24
CA MET A 7 -19.61 -7.75 -8.21
C MET A 7 -20.77 -7.09 -7.46
N TYR A 8 -22.04 -7.41 -7.79
CA TYR A 8 -23.19 -6.83 -7.09
C TYR A 8 -23.24 -7.18 -5.61
N MET A 9 -22.94 -8.44 -5.27
CA MET A 9 -22.86 -8.87 -3.86
C MET A 9 -21.82 -8.04 -3.09
N LEU A 10 -20.61 -7.87 -3.63
CA LEU A 10 -19.56 -7.12 -2.98
C LEU A 10 -19.87 -5.62 -2.88
N ILE A 11 -20.55 -5.01 -3.86
CA ILE A 11 -20.97 -3.60 -3.78
C ILE A 11 -22.00 -3.41 -2.68
N ILE A 12 -23.02 -4.26 -2.61
CA ILE A 12 -24.07 -4.15 -1.59
C ILE A 12 -23.46 -4.30 -0.19
N LEU A 13 -22.56 -5.27 0.00
CA LEU A 13 -21.86 -5.47 1.28
C LEU A 13 -20.98 -4.28 1.61
N SER A 14 -20.24 -3.73 0.64
CA SER A 14 -19.36 -2.56 0.88
C SER A 14 -20.15 -1.34 1.33
N LEU A 15 -21.30 -1.06 0.72
CA LEU A 15 -22.17 0.06 1.11
C LEU A 15 -22.75 -0.13 2.51
N ASN A 16 -23.21 -1.34 2.84
CA ASN A 16 -23.72 -1.64 4.18
C ASN A 16 -22.66 -1.45 5.26
N PHE A 17 -21.43 -1.96 5.04
CA PHE A 17 -20.33 -1.79 6.00
C PHE A 17 -19.88 -0.32 6.10
N MET A 18 -19.95 0.46 5.02
CA MET A 18 -19.69 1.91 5.07
C MET A 18 -20.70 2.63 5.95
N ILE A 19 -21.99 2.38 5.78
CA ILE A 19 -23.06 3.00 6.59
C ILE A 19 -22.87 2.62 8.06
N LEU A 20 -22.63 1.33 8.35
CA LEU A 20 -22.38 0.88 9.72
C LEU A 20 -21.13 1.54 10.31
N SER A 21 -20.06 1.73 9.54
CA SER A 21 -18.84 2.40 10.03
C SER A 21 -19.11 3.85 10.45
N ILE A 22 -19.92 4.58 9.71
CA ILE A 22 -20.33 5.96 10.05
C ILE A 22 -21.13 5.97 11.36
N ILE A 23 -22.06 5.04 11.52
CA ILE A 23 -22.83 4.89 12.76
C ILE A 23 -21.89 4.62 13.95
N PHE A 24 -20.92 3.71 13.82
CA PHE A 24 -19.96 3.39 14.88
C PHE A 24 -19.01 4.57 15.22
N ILE A 25 -18.68 5.42 14.25
CA ILE A 25 -17.93 6.66 14.51
C ILE A 25 -18.76 7.63 15.38
N LEU A 26 -20.06 7.73 15.11
CA LEU A 26 -20.94 8.65 15.84
C LEU A 26 -21.23 8.16 17.26
N ILE A 27 -21.50 6.86 17.42
CA ILE A 27 -21.85 6.25 18.72
C ILE A 27 -20.60 6.00 19.58
N LYS A 28 -19.43 5.78 18.93
CA LYS A 28 -18.13 5.44 19.57
C LYS A 28 -18.16 4.13 20.35
N GLU A 29 -18.99 3.20 19.92
CA GLU A 29 -19.07 1.86 20.54
C GLU A 29 -18.10 0.88 19.90
N MET A 30 -17.76 -0.20 20.67
CA MET A 30 -16.98 -1.35 20.25
C MET A 30 -17.69 -2.61 20.71
N ILE A 31 -17.82 -3.58 19.81
CA ILE A 31 -18.50 -4.85 20.09
C ILE A 31 -17.49 -5.99 20.01
N PHE A 32 -17.45 -6.80 21.08
CA PHE A 32 -16.68 -8.04 21.11
C PHE A 32 -17.66 -9.22 21.11
N ILE A 33 -17.47 -10.14 20.17
CA ILE A 33 -18.21 -11.38 20.09
C ILE A 33 -17.19 -12.50 20.24
N GLU A 34 -17.28 -13.26 21.32
CA GLU A 34 -16.37 -14.35 21.64
C GLU A 34 -17.06 -15.69 21.38
N TRP A 35 -16.46 -16.50 20.54
CA TRP A 35 -16.92 -17.85 20.25
C TRP A 35 -15.86 -18.85 20.68
N LEU A 36 -16.15 -19.60 21.75
CA LEU A 36 -15.31 -20.68 22.26
C LEU A 36 -15.29 -21.81 21.24
N ILE A 37 -14.12 -22.16 20.69
CA ILE A 37 -13.94 -23.28 19.78
C ILE A 37 -13.54 -24.52 20.57
N TYR A 38 -12.54 -24.41 21.44
CA TYR A 38 -11.99 -25.50 22.19
C TYR A 38 -11.29 -25.01 23.45
N SER A 39 -11.39 -25.78 24.55
CA SER A 39 -10.70 -25.50 25.81
C SER A 39 -9.63 -26.58 26.09
N ILE A 40 -8.38 -26.14 26.26
CA ILE A 40 -7.24 -26.99 26.60
C ILE A 40 -6.81 -26.66 28.02
N ASN A 41 -7.15 -27.51 28.98
CA ASN A 41 -6.88 -27.28 30.40
C ASN A 41 -7.38 -25.90 30.87
N SER A 42 -6.46 -24.97 31.16
CA SER A 42 -6.78 -23.61 31.59
C SER A 42 -6.79 -22.57 30.46
N CYS A 43 -6.47 -22.95 29.23
CA CYS A 43 -6.39 -22.04 28.09
C CYS A 43 -7.56 -22.26 27.13
N ASN A 44 -8.30 -21.23 26.81
CA ASN A 44 -9.42 -21.28 25.88
C ASN A 44 -8.98 -20.80 24.48
N ILE A 45 -9.25 -21.61 23.44
CA ILE A 45 -9.14 -21.22 22.05
C ILE A 45 -10.47 -20.59 21.64
N GLU A 46 -10.45 -19.27 21.47
CA GLU A 46 -11.64 -18.49 21.17
C GLU A 46 -11.47 -17.82 19.80
N PHE A 47 -12.53 -17.83 19.00
CA PHE A 47 -12.63 -17.00 17.82
C PHE A 47 -13.30 -15.69 18.23
N ILE A 48 -12.51 -14.61 18.25
CA ILE A 48 -12.99 -13.30 18.68
C ILE A 48 -13.27 -12.46 17.44
N ILE A 49 -14.48 -11.92 17.35
CA ILE A 49 -14.89 -10.94 16.36
C ILE A 49 -14.89 -9.57 17.03
N PHE A 50 -13.99 -8.69 16.59
CA PHE A 50 -13.89 -7.34 17.11
C PHE A 50 -14.45 -6.35 16.08
N ILE A 51 -15.60 -5.75 16.40
CA ILE A 51 -16.31 -4.81 15.52
C ILE A 51 -16.12 -3.41 16.08
N ASP A 52 -15.40 -2.58 15.33
CA ASP A 52 -15.26 -1.16 15.58
C ASP A 52 -15.27 -0.39 14.23
N TRP A 53 -15.26 0.91 14.30
CA TRP A 53 -15.31 1.76 13.13
C TRP A 53 -14.12 1.55 12.16
N MET A 54 -12.90 1.29 12.67
CA MET A 54 -11.72 1.03 11.82
C MET A 54 -11.86 -0.26 11.03
N MET A 55 -12.33 -1.32 11.70
CA MET A 55 -12.58 -2.62 11.06
C MET A 55 -13.63 -2.47 9.95
N LEU A 56 -14.78 -1.87 10.25
CA LEU A 56 -15.88 -1.72 9.31
C LEU A 56 -15.48 -0.86 8.10
N MET A 57 -14.76 0.24 8.31
CA MET A 57 -14.25 1.10 7.24
C MET A 57 -13.27 0.34 6.35
N PHE A 58 -12.33 -0.40 6.91
CA PHE A 58 -11.34 -1.11 6.10
C PHE A 58 -11.96 -2.25 5.31
N VAL A 59 -12.86 -3.03 5.92
CA VAL A 59 -13.62 -4.08 5.22
C VAL A 59 -14.44 -3.49 4.07
N SER A 60 -15.13 -2.36 4.28
CA SER A 60 -15.93 -1.71 3.25
C SER A 60 -15.09 -1.30 2.03
N VAL A 61 -13.90 -0.73 2.28
CA VAL A 61 -12.95 -0.32 1.23
C VAL A 61 -12.42 -1.53 0.46
N VAL A 62 -12.03 -2.61 1.14
CA VAL A 62 -11.56 -3.85 0.51
C VAL A 62 -12.64 -4.46 -0.37
N MET A 63 -13.88 -4.52 0.13
CA MET A 63 -15.03 -5.03 -0.63
C MET A 63 -15.35 -4.15 -1.85
N PHE A 64 -15.24 -2.83 -1.71
CA PHE A 64 -15.47 -1.91 -2.81
C PHE A 64 -14.42 -2.07 -3.91
N ILE A 65 -13.13 -2.06 -3.55
CA ILE A 65 -12.04 -2.25 -4.52
C ILE A 65 -12.17 -3.62 -5.21
N SER A 66 -12.45 -4.68 -4.44
CA SER A 66 -12.61 -6.03 -5.02
C SER A 66 -13.78 -6.10 -5.99
N SER A 67 -14.89 -5.41 -5.73
CA SER A 67 -16.04 -5.35 -6.66
C SER A 67 -15.67 -4.68 -7.98
N MET A 68 -14.91 -3.58 -7.95
CA MET A 68 -14.45 -2.87 -9.15
C MET A 68 -13.41 -3.69 -9.94
N VAL A 69 -12.52 -4.39 -9.23
CA VAL A 69 -11.56 -5.31 -9.85
C VAL A 69 -12.28 -6.49 -10.53
N MET A 70 -13.36 -7.01 -9.93
CA MET A 70 -14.18 -8.06 -10.57
C MET A 70 -14.83 -7.57 -11.85
N LEU A 71 -15.36 -6.35 -11.85
CA LEU A 71 -15.96 -5.74 -13.04
C LEU A 71 -14.91 -5.52 -14.13
N TYR A 72 -13.75 -5.01 -13.80
CA TYR A 72 -12.61 -4.83 -14.70
C TYR A 72 -12.12 -6.16 -15.29
N SER A 73 -11.95 -7.18 -14.44
CA SER A 73 -11.42 -8.48 -14.85
C SER A 73 -12.33 -9.24 -15.83
N LYS A 74 -13.62 -8.93 -15.88
CA LYS A 74 -14.57 -9.51 -16.83
C LYS A 74 -14.11 -9.33 -18.28
N GLU A 75 -13.60 -8.14 -18.62
CA GLU A 75 -13.14 -7.85 -19.98
C GLU A 75 -11.63 -8.09 -20.14
N TYR A 76 -10.83 -7.72 -19.13
CA TYR A 76 -9.38 -7.91 -19.17
C TYR A 76 -8.99 -9.39 -19.38
N MET A 77 -9.71 -10.33 -18.75
CA MET A 77 -9.46 -11.78 -18.85
C MET A 77 -10.38 -12.45 -19.88
N MET A 78 -10.93 -11.71 -20.83
CA MET A 78 -11.92 -12.26 -21.77
C MET A 78 -11.37 -13.39 -22.64
N MET A 79 -10.10 -13.29 -23.03
CA MET A 79 -9.40 -14.28 -23.86
C MET A 79 -8.91 -15.52 -23.08
N ASP A 80 -8.92 -15.47 -21.75
CA ASP A 80 -8.38 -16.55 -20.94
C ASP A 80 -9.41 -17.68 -20.73
N LEU A 81 -8.98 -18.92 -20.98
CA LEU A 81 -9.81 -20.11 -20.82
C LEU A 81 -10.16 -20.41 -19.35
N LYS A 82 -9.24 -20.09 -18.43
CA LYS A 82 -9.37 -20.40 -16.99
C LYS A 82 -10.00 -19.28 -16.16
N LYS A 83 -10.74 -18.35 -16.77
CA LYS A 83 -11.33 -17.19 -16.08
C LYS A 83 -12.21 -17.50 -14.86
N LYS A 84 -12.92 -18.64 -14.86
CA LYS A 84 -13.76 -19.06 -13.72
C LYS A 84 -12.89 -19.38 -12.50
N TYR A 85 -11.77 -20.07 -12.72
CA TYR A 85 -10.81 -20.39 -11.68
C TYR A 85 -10.18 -19.13 -11.08
N PHE A 86 -9.85 -18.16 -11.94
CA PHE A 86 -9.34 -16.87 -11.52
C PHE A 86 -10.26 -16.14 -10.53
N ILE A 87 -11.59 -16.11 -10.83
CA ILE A 87 -12.59 -15.49 -9.95
C ILE A 87 -12.63 -16.16 -8.59
N MET A 88 -12.65 -17.50 -8.56
CA MET A 88 -12.72 -18.25 -7.30
C MET A 88 -11.53 -17.94 -6.40
N ILE A 89 -10.32 -17.88 -6.96
CA ILE A 89 -9.12 -17.55 -6.20
C ILE A 89 -9.19 -16.11 -5.69
N LEU A 90 -9.67 -15.15 -6.51
CA LEU A 90 -9.84 -13.76 -6.06
C LEU A 90 -10.85 -13.66 -4.91
N MET A 91 -11.97 -14.39 -4.97
CA MET A 91 -12.95 -14.40 -3.88
C MET A 91 -12.38 -14.99 -2.59
N LEU A 92 -11.64 -16.09 -2.67
CA LEU A 92 -10.94 -16.66 -1.53
C LEU A 92 -9.94 -15.67 -0.92
N PHE A 93 -9.27 -14.88 -1.76
CA PHE A 93 -8.38 -13.82 -1.29
C PHE A 93 -9.14 -12.77 -0.47
N VAL A 94 -10.29 -12.31 -0.95
CA VAL A 94 -11.14 -11.33 -0.23
C VAL A 94 -11.60 -11.88 1.11
N VAL A 95 -12.04 -13.14 1.15
CA VAL A 95 -12.47 -13.81 2.39
C VAL A 95 -11.33 -13.92 3.39
N SER A 96 -10.11 -14.29 2.95
CA SER A 96 -8.95 -14.37 3.84
C SER A 96 -8.55 -13.02 4.43
N MET A 97 -8.71 -11.92 3.66
CA MET A 97 -8.51 -10.56 4.17
C MET A 97 -9.51 -10.21 5.27
N ILE A 98 -10.78 -10.55 5.07
CA ILE A 98 -11.83 -10.26 6.05
C ILE A 98 -11.54 -10.98 7.37
N PHE A 99 -11.16 -12.26 7.33
CA PHE A 99 -10.78 -12.99 8.55
C PHE A 99 -9.63 -12.33 9.30
N MET A 100 -8.62 -11.82 8.60
CA MET A 100 -7.50 -11.14 9.21
C MET A 100 -7.90 -9.79 9.84
N ILE A 101 -8.82 -9.05 9.22
CA ILE A 101 -9.25 -7.72 9.70
C ILE A 101 -10.13 -7.84 10.95
N ILE A 102 -10.98 -8.88 11.01
CA ILE A 102 -11.97 -9.06 12.07
C ILE A 102 -11.34 -9.54 13.38
N SER A 103 -10.29 -10.36 13.30
CA SER A 103 -9.80 -11.11 14.45
C SER A 103 -8.65 -10.41 15.19
N PRO A 104 -8.77 -10.14 16.51
CA PRO A 104 -7.68 -9.65 17.35
C PRO A 104 -6.85 -10.77 18.01
N ASN A 105 -7.29 -12.02 17.95
CA ASN A 105 -6.62 -13.17 18.53
C ASN A 105 -5.56 -13.72 17.59
N ILE A 106 -4.34 -14.04 18.08
CA ILE A 106 -3.24 -14.55 17.23
C ILE A 106 -3.63 -15.82 16.48
N ILE A 107 -4.34 -16.77 17.13
CA ILE A 107 -4.75 -18.03 16.50
C ILE A 107 -5.74 -17.79 15.36
N SER A 108 -6.67 -16.87 15.51
CA SER A 108 -7.61 -16.53 14.44
C SER A 108 -6.97 -15.70 13.35
N ILE A 109 -5.96 -14.85 13.67
CA ILE A 109 -5.15 -14.13 12.68
C ILE A 109 -4.45 -15.09 11.73
N ILE A 110 -3.93 -16.25 12.20
CA ILE A 110 -3.27 -17.25 11.32
C ILE A 110 -4.16 -17.65 10.16
N LEU A 111 -5.44 -17.89 10.38
CA LEU A 111 -6.36 -18.32 9.33
C LEU A 111 -6.39 -17.32 8.16
N GLY A 112 -6.49 -16.04 8.49
CA GLY A 112 -6.41 -14.97 7.48
C GLY A 112 -5.02 -14.81 6.90
N TRP A 113 -3.99 -14.84 7.73
CA TRP A 113 -2.59 -14.59 7.38
C TRP A 113 -2.03 -15.63 6.40
N ASP A 114 -2.17 -16.92 6.72
CA ASP A 114 -1.72 -18.03 5.86
C ASP A 114 -2.57 -18.11 4.59
N GLY A 115 -3.90 -17.90 4.72
CA GLY A 115 -4.77 -17.81 3.56
C GLY A 115 -4.30 -16.76 2.55
N LEU A 116 -3.99 -15.56 3.02
CA LEU A 116 -3.44 -14.48 2.16
C LEU A 116 -2.14 -14.89 1.47
N GLY A 117 -1.23 -15.54 2.21
CA GLY A 117 0.07 -15.98 1.68
C GLY A 117 -0.07 -17.01 0.57
N LEU A 118 -0.86 -18.06 0.80
CA LEU A 118 -1.08 -19.15 -0.15
C LEU A 118 -1.84 -18.71 -1.39
N ILE A 119 -2.92 -17.95 -1.20
CA ILE A 119 -3.76 -17.49 -2.31
C ILE A 119 -3.01 -16.50 -3.19
N SER A 120 -2.20 -15.60 -2.59
CA SER A 120 -1.36 -14.67 -3.37
C SER A 120 -0.34 -15.41 -4.24
N TYR A 121 0.26 -16.47 -3.73
CA TYR A 121 1.16 -17.35 -4.49
C TYR A 121 0.44 -17.96 -5.70
N CYS A 122 -0.76 -18.52 -5.52
CA CYS A 122 -1.57 -19.08 -6.61
C CYS A 122 -1.89 -18.03 -7.68
N LEU A 123 -2.16 -16.78 -7.28
CA LEU A 123 -2.44 -15.68 -8.20
C LEU A 123 -1.21 -15.22 -8.99
N ILE A 124 -0.02 -15.25 -8.39
CA ILE A 124 1.23 -14.89 -9.08
C ILE A 124 1.58 -15.94 -10.15
N ILE A 125 1.38 -17.21 -9.85
CA ILE A 125 1.71 -18.30 -10.79
C ILE A 125 0.62 -18.53 -11.85
N TYR A 126 -0.43 -17.72 -11.88
CA TYR A 126 -1.56 -17.92 -12.76
C TYR A 126 -1.16 -18.22 -14.23
N TYR A 127 -0.18 -17.50 -14.78
CA TYR A 127 0.29 -17.71 -16.16
C TYR A 127 1.27 -18.87 -16.35
N GLN A 128 1.72 -19.55 -15.30
CA GLN A 128 2.56 -20.75 -15.33
C GLN A 128 3.86 -20.62 -16.17
N ASN A 129 4.46 -19.42 -16.21
CA ASN A 129 5.74 -19.16 -16.86
C ASN A 129 6.90 -19.31 -15.88
N MET A 130 8.12 -19.61 -16.34
CA MET A 130 9.31 -19.71 -15.47
C MET A 130 9.54 -18.45 -14.64
N TYR A 131 9.30 -17.27 -15.23
CA TYR A 131 9.39 -16.00 -14.52
C TYR A 131 8.37 -15.89 -13.38
N SER A 132 7.11 -16.30 -13.62
CA SER A 132 6.06 -16.30 -12.59
C SER A 132 6.31 -17.34 -11.50
N TYR A 133 6.92 -18.49 -11.82
CA TYR A 133 7.33 -19.48 -10.81
C TYR A 133 8.42 -18.93 -9.88
N ASN A 134 9.47 -18.34 -10.43
CA ASN A 134 10.57 -17.80 -9.64
C ASN A 134 10.09 -16.66 -8.74
N SER A 135 9.25 -15.77 -9.27
CA SER A 135 8.66 -14.68 -8.49
C SER A 135 7.69 -15.18 -7.42
N GLY A 136 6.89 -16.21 -7.74
CA GLY A 136 5.99 -16.85 -6.80
C GLY A 136 6.73 -17.55 -5.66
N MET A 137 7.81 -18.29 -5.96
CA MET A 137 8.64 -18.93 -4.92
C MET A 137 9.30 -17.90 -4.00
N LEU A 138 9.78 -16.78 -4.54
CA LEU A 138 10.36 -15.71 -3.73
C LEU A 138 9.32 -15.12 -2.77
N THR A 139 8.10 -14.84 -3.25
CA THR A 139 7.02 -14.31 -2.40
C THR A 139 6.55 -15.30 -1.34
N LEU A 140 6.48 -16.58 -1.68
CA LEU A 140 6.12 -17.64 -0.74
C LEU A 140 7.15 -17.75 0.37
N LEU A 141 8.44 -17.88 0.03
CA LEU A 141 9.51 -18.05 1.02
C LEU A 141 9.64 -16.85 1.96
N THR A 142 9.53 -15.62 1.44
CA THR A 142 9.57 -14.41 2.30
C THR A 142 8.39 -14.35 3.25
N ASN A 143 7.19 -14.70 2.79
CA ASN A 143 6.02 -14.74 3.66
C ASN A 143 6.12 -15.83 4.73
N ARG A 144 6.72 -17.00 4.42
CA ARG A 144 6.92 -18.09 5.39
C ARG A 144 7.83 -17.68 6.55
N ILE A 145 8.78 -16.78 6.36
CA ILE A 145 9.56 -16.22 7.48
C ILE A 145 8.62 -15.54 8.49
N GLY A 146 7.65 -14.77 8.02
CA GLY A 146 6.64 -14.16 8.89
C GLY A 146 5.75 -15.18 9.59
N ASP A 147 5.37 -16.26 8.91
CA ASP A 147 4.54 -17.33 9.46
C ASP A 147 5.26 -18.05 10.61
N VAL A 148 6.57 -18.31 10.46
CA VAL A 148 7.41 -18.90 11.52
C VAL A 148 7.44 -18.01 12.77
N MET A 149 7.61 -16.69 12.58
CA MET A 149 7.60 -15.74 13.70
C MET A 149 6.25 -15.71 14.41
N LEU A 150 5.15 -15.82 13.67
CA LEU A 150 3.81 -15.88 14.23
C LEU A 150 3.59 -17.15 15.07
N LEU A 151 4.05 -18.32 14.59
CA LEU A 151 4.00 -19.57 15.36
C LEU A 151 4.81 -19.49 16.66
N MET A 152 5.99 -18.88 16.61
CA MET A 152 6.80 -18.65 17.82
C MET A 152 6.11 -17.73 18.82
N MET A 153 5.38 -16.70 18.35
CA MET A 153 4.57 -15.85 19.24
C MET A 153 3.43 -16.63 19.91
N ILE A 154 2.75 -17.52 19.19
CA ILE A 154 1.69 -18.37 19.78
C ILE A 154 2.25 -19.21 20.92
N PHE A 155 3.43 -19.79 20.71
CA PHE A 155 4.11 -20.55 21.76
C PHE A 155 4.41 -19.70 23.00
N MET A 156 4.89 -18.47 22.81
CA MET A 156 5.17 -17.55 23.92
C MET A 156 3.89 -17.15 24.68
N MET A 157 2.74 -17.09 24.02
CA MET A 157 1.46 -16.72 24.63
C MET A 157 0.86 -17.80 25.52
N ILE A 158 1.24 -19.06 25.36
CA ILE A 158 0.78 -20.17 26.23
C ILE A 158 1.08 -19.86 27.70
N ASN A 159 2.23 -19.28 27.97
CA ASN A 159 2.63 -18.91 29.34
C ASN A 159 1.75 -17.79 29.95
N LEU A 160 1.01 -17.04 29.13
CA LEU A 160 0.13 -15.96 29.58
C LEU A 160 -1.32 -16.41 29.77
N GLY A 161 -1.66 -17.63 29.37
CA GLY A 161 -2.98 -18.24 29.55
C GLY A 161 -4.06 -17.80 28.54
N SER A 162 -3.76 -16.90 27.61
CA SER A 162 -4.67 -16.54 26.51
C SER A 162 -3.91 -16.02 25.30
N TRP A 163 -4.54 -16.11 24.12
CA TRP A 163 -3.95 -15.65 22.85
C TRP A 163 -4.48 -14.31 22.34
N ASN A 164 -5.22 -13.57 23.18
CA ASN A 164 -5.78 -12.29 22.83
C ASN A 164 -4.74 -11.17 23.02
N LEU A 165 -4.36 -10.48 21.94
CA LEU A 165 -3.35 -9.44 21.96
C LEU A 165 -3.80 -8.11 22.60
N LEU A 166 -5.12 -7.85 22.67
CA LEU A 166 -5.63 -6.57 23.14
C LEU A 166 -5.50 -6.37 24.66
N PHE A 167 -5.53 -7.46 25.43
CA PHE A 167 -5.57 -7.40 26.89
C PHE A 167 -4.21 -7.39 27.57
N PHE A 168 -3.13 -7.72 26.85
CA PHE A 168 -1.81 -7.85 27.47
C PHE A 168 -0.89 -6.69 27.18
N ASN A 169 -0.24 -6.21 28.24
CA ASN A 169 0.89 -5.29 28.15
C ASN A 169 2.18 -6.11 28.09
N PHE A 170 2.65 -6.38 26.90
CA PHE A 170 3.86 -7.17 26.69
C PHE A 170 5.11 -6.36 27.08
N LYS A 171 5.86 -6.86 28.08
CA LYS A 171 7.17 -6.29 28.43
C LYS A 171 8.33 -7.08 27.81
N ASN A 172 8.05 -8.16 27.12
CA ASN A 172 9.05 -9.06 26.55
C ASN A 172 9.53 -8.56 25.19
N ASN A 173 10.75 -8.00 25.14
CA ASN A 173 11.32 -7.43 23.93
C ASN A 173 11.43 -8.45 22.79
N LEU A 174 11.64 -9.75 23.10
CA LEU A 174 11.73 -10.80 22.11
C LEU A 174 10.38 -11.03 21.41
N PHE A 175 9.28 -11.05 22.15
CA PHE A 175 7.93 -11.17 21.58
C PHE A 175 7.64 -10.02 20.59
N ILE A 176 7.96 -8.79 20.99
CA ILE A 176 7.71 -7.60 20.18
C ILE A 176 8.58 -7.60 18.93
N PHE A 177 9.82 -8.05 19.04
CA PHE A 177 10.74 -8.17 17.90
C PHE A 177 10.21 -9.21 16.88
N MET A 178 9.72 -10.36 17.34
CA MET A 178 9.07 -11.36 16.46
C MET A 178 7.84 -10.79 15.77
N PHE A 179 7.00 -10.04 16.52
CA PHE A 179 5.82 -9.39 15.97
C PHE A 179 6.19 -8.35 14.92
N LEU A 180 7.24 -7.58 15.14
CA LEU A 180 7.75 -6.62 14.18
C LEU A 180 8.22 -7.32 12.90
N ILE A 181 9.00 -8.41 12.98
CA ILE A 181 9.45 -9.14 11.79
C ILE A 181 8.25 -9.69 11.02
N MET A 182 7.25 -10.27 11.70
CA MET A 182 6.02 -10.74 11.06
C MET A 182 5.36 -9.62 10.23
N ILE A 183 5.20 -8.43 10.79
CA ILE A 183 4.62 -7.28 10.09
C ILE A 183 5.47 -6.86 8.90
N MET A 184 6.80 -6.81 9.05
CA MET A 184 7.73 -6.37 8.00
C MET A 184 7.69 -7.28 6.78
N THR A 185 7.49 -8.58 6.94
CA THR A 185 7.40 -9.53 5.81
C THR A 185 6.23 -9.22 4.90
N LYS A 186 5.02 -9.00 5.43
CA LYS A 186 3.84 -8.68 4.63
C LYS A 186 3.84 -7.25 4.12
N SER A 187 4.26 -6.28 4.94
CA SER A 187 4.35 -4.87 4.52
C SER A 187 5.54 -4.57 3.62
N ALA A 188 6.30 -5.59 3.20
CA ALA A 188 7.45 -5.47 2.29
C ALA A 188 8.51 -4.45 2.74
N GLN A 189 8.74 -4.33 4.05
CA GLN A 189 9.77 -3.43 4.56
C GLN A 189 11.17 -4.03 4.39
N ILE A 190 12.20 -3.20 4.41
CA ILE A 190 13.59 -3.70 4.39
C ILE A 190 13.83 -4.56 5.64
N PRO A 191 14.41 -5.77 5.51
CA PRO A 191 15.10 -6.35 4.35
C PRO A 191 14.20 -7.10 3.34
N PHE A 192 12.90 -7.24 3.60
CA PHE A 192 12.00 -8.08 2.82
C PHE A 192 11.31 -7.35 1.64
N SER A 193 11.90 -6.27 1.12
CA SER A 193 11.26 -5.42 0.09
C SER A 193 11.25 -6.01 -1.32
N MET A 194 12.09 -7.00 -1.60
CA MET A 194 12.33 -7.55 -2.95
C MET A 194 11.13 -8.30 -3.55
N TRP A 195 10.30 -8.92 -2.72
CA TRP A 195 9.20 -9.74 -3.22
C TRP A 195 8.10 -8.91 -3.91
N LEU A 196 7.88 -7.65 -3.49
CA LEU A 196 6.79 -6.83 -4.03
C LEU A 196 7.00 -6.47 -5.51
N PRO A 197 8.17 -5.97 -5.96
CA PRO A 197 8.42 -5.78 -7.40
C PRO A 197 8.44 -7.08 -8.20
N ALA A 198 8.90 -8.19 -7.62
CA ALA A 198 8.89 -9.50 -8.26
C ALA A 198 7.45 -10.00 -8.49
N ALA A 199 6.54 -9.74 -7.55
CA ALA A 199 5.13 -10.11 -7.65
C ALA A 199 4.37 -9.42 -8.80
N MET A 200 4.94 -8.38 -9.44
CA MET A 200 4.35 -7.71 -10.61
C MET A 200 4.32 -8.60 -11.87
N ALA A 201 4.85 -9.81 -11.82
CA ALA A 201 4.64 -10.85 -12.84
C ALA A 201 3.16 -11.25 -12.99
N ALA A 202 2.35 -11.01 -11.96
CA ALA A 202 0.91 -11.28 -11.96
C ALA A 202 0.13 -10.40 -12.96
N PRO A 203 -1.09 -10.85 -13.39
CA PRO A 203 -1.97 -10.01 -14.20
C PRO A 203 -2.39 -8.75 -13.44
N THR A 204 -2.69 -7.65 -14.17
CA THR A 204 -2.97 -6.33 -13.59
C THR A 204 -4.15 -6.29 -12.60
N PRO A 205 -5.25 -7.06 -12.76
CA PRO A 205 -6.29 -7.11 -11.74
C PRO A 205 -5.80 -7.65 -10.39
N VAL A 206 -4.82 -8.56 -10.40
CA VAL A 206 -4.19 -9.08 -9.17
C VAL A 206 -3.29 -8.02 -8.55
N SER A 207 -2.47 -7.34 -9.35
CA SER A 207 -1.59 -6.28 -8.83
C SER A 207 -2.37 -5.13 -8.20
N SER A 208 -3.55 -4.77 -8.75
CA SER A 208 -4.39 -3.71 -8.20
C SER A 208 -5.06 -4.08 -6.88
N LEU A 209 -5.44 -5.34 -6.67
CA LEU A 209 -6.12 -5.76 -5.45
C LEU A 209 -5.12 -6.29 -4.42
N VAL A 210 -4.28 -7.27 -4.79
CA VAL A 210 -3.41 -7.98 -3.85
C VAL A 210 -2.25 -7.11 -3.42
N HIS A 211 -1.48 -6.57 -4.36
CA HIS A 211 -0.19 -5.95 -4.07
C HIS A 211 -0.26 -4.44 -3.80
N SER A 212 -1.36 -3.77 -4.12
CA SER A 212 -1.50 -2.34 -3.84
C SER A 212 -2.36 -2.04 -2.62
N SER A 213 -3.54 -2.68 -2.49
CA SER A 213 -4.55 -2.23 -1.56
C SER A 213 -4.77 -3.15 -0.35
N THR A 214 -4.37 -4.43 -0.41
CA THR A 214 -4.78 -5.38 0.61
C THR A 214 -3.63 -6.12 1.28
N LEU A 215 -2.91 -7.04 0.61
CA LEU A 215 -1.91 -7.89 1.27
C LEU A 215 -0.82 -7.07 1.98
N VAL A 216 -0.29 -6.05 1.32
CA VAL A 216 0.80 -5.23 1.87
C VAL A 216 0.30 -4.31 2.98
N THR A 217 -0.94 -3.83 2.88
CA THR A 217 -1.57 -2.99 3.90
C THR A 217 -2.00 -3.79 5.14
N ALA A 218 -2.12 -5.12 5.02
CA ALA A 218 -2.42 -6.01 6.13
C ALA A 218 -1.43 -5.87 7.30
N GLY A 219 -0.13 -5.83 6.99
CA GLY A 219 0.91 -5.63 8.01
C GLY A 219 0.77 -4.28 8.73
N ILE A 220 0.53 -3.20 7.97
CA ILE A 220 0.34 -1.86 8.56
C ILE A 220 -0.94 -1.80 9.39
N TYR A 221 -2.03 -2.44 8.94
CA TYR A 221 -3.27 -2.50 9.69
C TYR A 221 -3.08 -3.18 11.05
N LEU A 222 -2.37 -4.31 11.12
CA LEU A 222 -2.04 -4.95 12.40
C LEU A 222 -1.18 -4.04 13.29
N LEU A 223 -0.25 -3.30 12.71
CA LEU A 223 0.57 -2.36 13.47
C LEU A 223 -0.25 -1.19 14.02
N ILE A 224 -1.24 -0.68 13.28
CA ILE A 224 -2.20 0.32 13.77
C ILE A 224 -2.98 -0.24 14.96
N ARG A 225 -3.50 -1.47 14.85
CA ARG A 225 -4.29 -2.13 15.90
C ARG A 225 -3.51 -2.33 17.19
N PHE A 226 -2.29 -2.78 17.07
CA PHE A 226 -1.45 -3.18 18.19
C PHE A 226 -0.32 -2.18 18.49
N ASN A 227 -0.46 -0.91 18.05
CA ASN A 227 0.57 0.10 18.23
C ASN A 227 0.97 0.30 19.70
N LYS A 228 0.05 0.14 20.65
CA LYS A 228 0.32 0.24 22.09
C LYS A 228 1.43 -0.70 22.55
N ILE A 229 1.54 -1.89 21.98
CA ILE A 229 2.56 -2.90 22.33
C ILE A 229 3.96 -2.36 22.02
N PHE A 230 4.13 -1.68 20.88
CA PHE A 230 5.40 -1.13 20.45
C PHE A 230 5.81 0.12 21.24
N LEU A 231 4.83 0.96 21.61
CA LEU A 231 5.05 2.18 22.40
C LEU A 231 5.64 1.86 23.77
N LEU A 232 5.12 0.83 24.44
CA LEU A 232 5.53 0.46 25.81
C LEU A 232 6.99 0.00 25.89
N ASN A 233 7.60 -0.45 24.80
CA ASN A 233 8.92 -1.08 24.80
C ASN A 233 9.98 -0.32 24.00
N ASN A 234 9.76 0.95 23.70
CA ASN A 234 10.70 1.83 22.99
C ASN A 234 11.17 1.30 21.61
N MET A 235 10.43 0.35 21.00
CA MET A 235 10.74 -0.17 19.66
C MET A 235 10.39 0.80 18.54
N ASN A 236 9.78 1.94 18.89
CA ASN A 236 9.39 2.97 17.92
C ASN A 236 10.55 3.51 17.11
N LEU A 237 11.73 3.64 17.73
CA LEU A 237 12.93 4.09 17.01
C LEU A 237 13.31 3.11 15.89
N MET A 238 13.23 1.81 16.13
CA MET A 238 13.49 0.81 15.08
C MET A 238 12.49 0.93 13.94
N ILE A 239 11.19 1.03 14.26
CA ILE A 239 10.13 1.19 13.25
C ILE A 239 10.36 2.47 12.44
N MET A 240 10.75 3.56 13.08
CA MET A 240 11.05 4.84 12.45
C MET A 240 12.19 4.72 11.43
N TYR A 241 13.33 4.14 11.81
CA TYR A 241 14.47 3.98 10.91
C TYR A 241 14.17 3.02 9.74
N ILE A 242 13.47 1.92 10.00
CA ILE A 242 13.04 0.98 8.95
C ILE A 242 12.13 1.71 7.96
N GLY A 243 11.13 2.46 8.45
CA GLY A 243 10.21 3.23 7.61
C GLY A 243 10.93 4.29 6.76
N LEU A 244 11.87 5.05 7.33
CA LEU A 244 12.68 6.01 6.58
C LEU A 244 13.51 5.34 5.48
N MET A 245 14.20 4.25 5.81
CA MET A 245 15.07 3.56 4.84
C MET A 245 14.26 2.94 3.71
N THR A 246 13.11 2.33 4.01
CA THR A 246 12.22 1.79 2.96
C THR A 246 11.70 2.89 2.05
N MET A 247 11.28 4.02 2.60
CA MET A 247 10.79 5.15 1.84
C MET A 247 11.86 5.71 0.89
N LEU A 248 13.11 5.88 1.36
CA LEU A 248 14.24 6.37 0.56
C LEU A 248 14.59 5.41 -0.56
N ILE A 249 14.86 4.14 -0.24
CA ILE A 249 15.31 3.16 -1.24
C ILE A 249 14.22 2.90 -2.27
N ALA A 250 12.96 2.84 -1.86
CA ALA A 250 11.85 2.66 -2.79
C ALA A 250 11.69 3.84 -3.75
N SER A 251 11.77 5.08 -3.27
CA SER A 251 11.64 6.25 -4.11
C SER A 251 12.82 6.42 -5.08
N MET A 252 14.03 6.06 -4.66
CA MET A 252 15.20 6.01 -5.53
C MET A 252 15.04 4.97 -6.64
N ASN A 253 14.63 3.74 -6.28
CA ASN A 253 14.43 2.67 -7.25
C ASN A 253 13.31 3.02 -8.25
N ALA A 254 12.24 3.68 -7.80
CA ALA A 254 11.17 4.16 -8.67
C ALA A 254 11.68 5.12 -9.78
N LEU A 255 12.73 5.90 -9.51
CA LEU A 255 13.36 6.77 -10.50
C LEU A 255 14.27 6.05 -11.49
N MET A 256 14.77 4.85 -11.11
CA MET A 256 15.70 4.08 -11.96
C MET A 256 15.01 3.15 -12.93
N GLU A 257 13.90 2.56 -12.48
CA GLU A 257 13.17 1.56 -13.24
C GLU A 257 12.46 2.17 -14.46
N PHE A 258 12.32 1.35 -15.52
CA PHE A 258 11.59 1.70 -16.74
C PHE A 258 10.31 0.88 -16.88
N ASP A 259 10.18 -0.24 -16.17
CA ASP A 259 8.97 -1.06 -16.18
C ASP A 259 7.82 -0.35 -15.47
N PHE A 260 6.75 -0.07 -16.18
CA PHE A 260 5.60 0.69 -15.69
C PHE A 260 4.99 0.11 -14.41
N LYS A 261 4.73 -1.21 -14.39
CA LYS A 261 4.20 -1.88 -13.20
C LYS A 261 5.15 -1.79 -12.00
N LYS A 262 6.45 -1.95 -12.22
CA LYS A 262 7.45 -1.88 -11.14
C LYS A 262 7.56 -0.47 -10.55
N ILE A 263 7.47 0.59 -11.38
CA ILE A 263 7.48 1.97 -10.88
C ILE A 263 6.30 2.21 -9.93
N ILE A 264 5.10 1.76 -10.32
CA ILE A 264 3.91 1.89 -9.47
C ILE A 264 4.08 1.05 -8.19
N ALA A 265 4.72 -0.14 -8.25
CA ALA A 265 5.00 -0.97 -7.09
C ALA A 265 6.01 -0.31 -6.12
N PHE A 266 7.08 0.28 -6.61
CA PHE A 266 8.01 1.05 -5.76
C PHE A 266 7.36 2.28 -5.15
N SER A 267 6.44 2.92 -5.87
CA SER A 267 5.66 4.02 -5.31
C SER A 267 4.68 3.57 -4.22
N THR A 268 4.13 2.33 -4.25
CA THR A 268 3.38 1.78 -3.10
C THR A 268 4.30 1.55 -1.91
N LEU A 269 5.46 0.96 -2.15
CA LEU A 269 6.43 0.66 -1.10
C LEU A 269 6.92 1.93 -0.39
N SER A 270 7.13 3.03 -1.12
CA SER A 270 7.51 4.33 -0.52
C SER A 270 6.42 4.89 0.39
N GLN A 271 5.13 4.74 0.02
CA GLN A 271 4.02 5.20 0.87
C GLN A 271 3.84 4.31 2.12
N LEU A 272 4.08 2.99 1.99
CA LEU A 272 4.07 2.09 3.14
C LEU A 272 5.20 2.44 4.13
N GLY A 273 6.38 2.79 3.63
CA GLY A 273 7.48 3.30 4.47
C GLY A 273 7.10 4.58 5.22
N LEU A 274 6.38 5.50 4.56
CA LEU A 274 5.83 6.69 5.19
C LEU A 274 4.84 6.33 6.30
N MET A 275 3.91 5.40 6.05
CA MET A 275 2.96 4.96 7.07
C MET A 275 3.66 4.33 8.29
N MET A 276 4.69 3.51 8.08
CA MET A 276 5.50 2.94 9.17
C MET A 276 6.19 4.02 10.01
N LEU A 277 6.77 5.02 9.35
CA LEU A 277 7.40 6.15 10.02
C LEU A 277 6.39 6.92 10.89
N MET A 278 5.21 7.23 10.35
CA MET A 278 4.19 7.98 11.07
C MET A 278 3.58 7.18 12.23
N LEU A 279 3.52 5.84 12.12
CA LEU A 279 3.10 4.97 13.23
C LEU A 279 4.10 5.00 14.38
N SER A 280 5.41 5.09 14.08
CA SER A 280 6.42 5.23 15.12
C SER A 280 6.26 6.53 15.93
N LEU A 281 5.62 7.55 15.34
CA LEU A 281 5.28 8.83 15.98
C LEU A 281 3.91 8.81 16.67
N ASN A 282 3.28 7.64 16.78
CA ASN A 282 1.96 7.45 17.40
C ASN A 282 0.79 8.16 16.70
N LEU A 283 0.89 8.45 15.41
CA LEU A 283 -0.15 9.10 14.62
C LEU A 283 -1.14 8.07 14.00
N THR A 284 -1.69 7.16 14.80
CA THR A 284 -2.46 6.00 14.35
C THR A 284 -3.67 6.36 13.50
N ASN A 285 -4.52 7.31 13.93
CA ASN A 285 -5.74 7.70 13.21
C ASN A 285 -5.42 8.35 11.86
N TYR A 286 -4.37 9.17 11.80
CA TYR A 286 -3.93 9.82 10.57
C TYR A 286 -3.36 8.82 9.57
N VAL A 287 -2.59 7.84 10.07
CA VAL A 287 -2.07 6.76 9.24
C VAL A 287 -3.18 5.87 8.70
N PHE A 288 -4.18 5.54 9.51
CA PHE A 288 -5.34 4.78 9.06
C PHE A 288 -6.09 5.52 7.94
N PHE A 289 -6.29 6.82 8.10
CA PHE A 289 -6.89 7.67 7.07
C PHE A 289 -6.08 7.63 5.76
N HIS A 290 -4.75 7.75 5.86
CA HIS A 290 -3.89 7.67 4.67
C HIS A 290 -3.88 6.27 4.06
N LEU A 291 -3.96 5.20 4.85
CA LEU A 291 -4.07 3.82 4.36
C LEU A 291 -5.29 3.64 3.46
N ILE A 292 -6.45 4.13 3.89
CA ILE A 292 -7.69 4.02 3.13
C ILE A 292 -7.63 4.82 1.83
N SER A 293 -7.22 6.09 1.89
CA SER A 293 -7.07 6.93 0.69
C SER A 293 -6.06 6.37 -0.28
N HIS A 294 -4.92 5.85 0.23
CA HIS A 294 -3.88 5.18 -0.54
C HIS A 294 -4.42 3.97 -1.31
N ALA A 295 -5.24 3.13 -0.65
CA ALA A 295 -5.84 1.96 -1.29
C ALA A 295 -6.69 2.35 -2.51
N MET A 296 -7.46 3.45 -2.44
CA MET A 296 -8.31 3.92 -3.54
C MET A 296 -7.50 4.43 -4.74
N PHE A 297 -6.60 5.38 -4.56
CA PHE A 297 -5.88 5.93 -5.71
C PHE A 297 -4.83 4.97 -6.28
N LYS A 298 -4.29 4.05 -5.49
CA LYS A 298 -3.35 3.04 -6.02
C LYS A 298 -4.04 1.95 -6.82
N SER A 299 -5.21 1.48 -6.38
CA SER A 299 -5.98 0.54 -7.19
C SER A 299 -6.34 1.14 -8.55
N LEU A 300 -6.73 2.42 -8.58
CA LEU A 300 -6.99 3.14 -9.82
C LEU A 300 -5.74 3.22 -10.71
N LEU A 301 -4.57 3.58 -10.16
CA LEU A 301 -3.30 3.63 -10.93
C LEU A 301 -2.97 2.29 -11.61
N PHE A 302 -3.12 1.18 -10.89
CA PHE A 302 -2.86 -0.14 -11.46
C PHE A 302 -3.86 -0.55 -12.52
N LEU A 303 -5.15 -0.24 -12.36
CA LEU A 303 -6.15 -0.53 -13.39
C LEU A 303 -5.91 0.30 -14.65
N CYS A 304 -5.63 1.60 -14.52
CA CYS A 304 -5.29 2.45 -15.65
C CYS A 304 -4.03 1.96 -16.37
N SER A 305 -2.97 1.60 -15.62
CA SER A 305 -1.75 1.03 -16.21
C SER A 305 -2.02 -0.28 -16.94
N GLY A 306 -2.95 -1.10 -16.43
CA GLY A 306 -3.36 -2.32 -17.09
C GLY A 306 -3.99 -2.10 -18.46
N VAL A 307 -4.89 -1.11 -18.58
CA VAL A 307 -5.48 -0.73 -19.88
C VAL A 307 -4.40 -0.23 -20.83
N MET A 308 -3.50 0.65 -20.37
CA MET A 308 -2.41 1.19 -21.22
C MET A 308 -1.46 0.08 -21.72
N ILE A 309 -1.06 -0.86 -20.85
CA ILE A 309 -0.24 -2.02 -21.24
C ILE A 309 -0.98 -2.92 -22.25
N HIS A 310 -2.28 -3.16 -22.04
CA HIS A 310 -3.10 -3.95 -22.94
C HIS A 310 -3.23 -3.28 -24.32
N PHE A 311 -3.40 -1.96 -24.33
CA PHE A 311 -3.42 -1.16 -25.55
C PHE A 311 -2.10 -1.25 -26.33
N MET A 312 -0.95 -1.25 -25.62
CA MET A 312 0.39 -1.38 -26.18
C MET A 312 0.80 -2.85 -26.43
N ASN A 313 -0.15 -3.80 -26.56
CA ASN A 313 0.09 -5.24 -26.81
C ASN A 313 1.09 -5.89 -25.82
N GLY A 314 1.04 -5.49 -24.55
CA GLY A 314 1.85 -6.10 -23.50
C GLY A 314 3.21 -5.46 -23.23
N ILE A 315 3.59 -4.41 -23.97
CA ILE A 315 4.83 -3.65 -23.69
C ILE A 315 4.67 -2.95 -22.34
N GLN A 316 5.64 -3.17 -21.44
CA GLN A 316 5.65 -2.58 -20.09
C GLN A 316 6.65 -1.43 -19.94
N ASP A 317 7.56 -1.22 -20.89
CA ASP A 317 8.59 -0.18 -20.82
C ASP A 317 7.99 1.18 -21.18
N ILE A 318 8.08 2.15 -20.24
CA ILE A 318 7.53 3.51 -20.39
C ILE A 318 8.18 4.32 -21.52
N ARG A 319 9.39 3.98 -21.95
CA ARG A 319 10.11 4.68 -23.03
C ARG A 319 9.43 4.55 -24.38
N PHE A 320 8.70 3.44 -24.56
CA PHE A 320 7.94 3.16 -25.78
C PHE A 320 6.50 3.64 -25.75
N MET A 321 6.03 4.08 -24.56
CA MET A 321 4.69 4.59 -24.34
C MET A 321 4.70 6.12 -24.53
N GLY A 322 4.41 6.61 -25.75
CA GLY A 322 4.30 8.05 -26.01
C GLY A 322 2.94 8.42 -26.58
N VAL A 323 2.50 9.68 -26.40
CA VAL A 323 1.26 10.25 -27.00
C VAL A 323 -0.01 9.41 -26.80
N LEU A 324 -0.07 8.62 -25.75
CA LEU A 324 -1.24 7.81 -25.42
C LEU A 324 -2.49 8.66 -25.14
N ILE A 325 -2.31 9.95 -24.89
CA ILE A 325 -3.42 10.87 -24.62
C ILE A 325 -4.40 10.98 -25.81
N ASN A 326 -3.92 10.82 -27.04
CA ASN A 326 -4.77 10.88 -28.22
C ASN A 326 -5.61 9.64 -28.43
N GLU A 327 -5.12 8.49 -27.95
CA GLU A 327 -5.74 7.18 -28.19
C GLU A 327 -6.72 6.78 -27.08
N VAL A 328 -6.32 6.99 -25.81
CA VAL A 328 -7.11 6.61 -24.61
C VAL A 328 -7.21 7.79 -23.63
N PRO A 329 -7.86 8.90 -24.02
CA PRO A 329 -7.87 10.14 -23.26
C PRO A 329 -8.48 9.98 -21.85
N LEU A 330 -9.58 9.23 -21.71
CA LEU A 330 -10.25 9.02 -20.41
C LEU A 330 -9.35 8.30 -19.41
N VAL A 331 -8.67 7.24 -19.84
CA VAL A 331 -7.79 6.45 -18.97
C VAL A 331 -6.61 7.29 -18.49
N ILE A 332 -6.05 8.11 -19.39
CA ILE A 332 -4.93 9.00 -19.02
C ILE A 332 -5.39 10.10 -18.07
N MET A 333 -6.60 10.62 -18.22
CA MET A 333 -7.17 11.55 -17.23
C MET A 333 -7.25 10.91 -15.85
N TYR A 334 -7.81 9.70 -15.72
CA TYR A 334 -7.87 8.99 -14.45
C TYR A 334 -6.49 8.71 -13.86
N PHE A 335 -5.54 8.33 -14.72
CA PHE A 335 -4.16 8.11 -14.32
C PHE A 335 -3.47 9.40 -13.80
N ASN A 336 -3.66 10.52 -14.47
CA ASN A 336 -3.08 11.79 -14.06
C ASN A 336 -3.64 12.27 -12.73
N PHE A 337 -4.95 12.19 -12.51
CA PHE A 337 -5.57 12.57 -11.25
C PHE A 337 -5.10 11.68 -10.10
N SER A 338 -4.96 10.37 -10.33
CA SER A 338 -4.45 9.46 -9.31
C SER A 338 -2.95 9.67 -9.02
N ASN A 339 -2.15 10.07 -9.99
CA ASN A 339 -0.76 10.50 -9.76
C ASN A 339 -0.68 11.84 -9.01
N LEU A 340 -1.52 12.80 -9.34
CA LEU A 340 -1.60 14.07 -8.60
C LEU A 340 -2.07 13.87 -7.16
N SER A 341 -2.99 12.93 -6.92
CA SER A 341 -3.39 12.57 -5.56
C SER A 341 -2.25 11.94 -4.76
N LEU A 342 -1.43 11.11 -5.41
CA LEU A 342 -0.22 10.56 -4.80
C LEU A 342 0.81 11.64 -4.47
N CYS A 343 0.93 12.68 -5.30
CA CYS A 343 1.78 13.83 -5.02
C CYS A 343 1.32 14.66 -3.82
N GLY A 344 0.03 14.66 -3.50
CA GLY A 344 -0.56 15.55 -2.51
C GLY A 344 -0.99 16.88 -3.11
N PHE A 345 -1.44 16.89 -4.38
CA PHE A 345 -1.94 18.12 -5.01
C PHE A 345 -3.18 18.63 -4.27
N PRO A 346 -3.32 19.96 -4.05
CA PRO A 346 -4.43 20.54 -3.30
C PRO A 346 -5.80 20.05 -3.78
N PHE A 347 -6.71 19.88 -2.83
CA PHE A 347 -8.11 19.43 -3.01
C PHE A 347 -8.30 17.96 -3.44
N LEU A 348 -7.23 17.18 -3.64
CA LEU A 348 -7.31 15.75 -3.86
C LEU A 348 -7.19 14.96 -2.55
N SER A 349 -7.57 13.67 -2.56
CA SER A 349 -7.54 12.83 -1.35
C SER A 349 -6.16 12.73 -0.69
N GLY A 350 -5.09 12.75 -1.50
CA GLY A 350 -3.72 12.73 -1.01
C GLY A 350 -3.31 13.98 -0.25
N PHE A 351 -3.86 15.14 -0.58
CA PHE A 351 -3.64 16.38 0.16
C PHE A 351 -4.18 16.28 1.58
N TYR A 352 -5.43 15.84 1.74
CA TYR A 352 -6.04 15.70 3.06
C TYR A 352 -5.37 14.66 3.94
N SER A 353 -4.81 13.59 3.35
CA SER A 353 -4.21 12.51 4.12
C SER A 353 -2.69 12.65 4.27
N LYS A 354 -1.95 12.84 3.18
CA LYS A 354 -0.47 12.83 3.15
C LYS A 354 0.12 14.11 3.72
N ASP A 355 -0.37 15.27 3.27
CA ASP A 355 0.17 16.56 3.71
C ASP A 355 -0.15 16.79 5.18
N LEU A 356 -1.34 16.38 5.63
CA LEU A 356 -1.71 16.42 7.04
C LEU A 356 -0.79 15.55 7.91
N LEU A 357 -0.39 14.36 7.44
CA LEU A 357 0.61 13.53 8.13
C LEU A 357 1.95 14.25 8.28
N TYR A 358 2.43 14.90 7.22
CA TYR A 358 3.67 15.68 7.29
C TYR A 358 3.54 16.87 8.23
N GLU A 359 2.45 17.63 8.17
CA GLU A 359 2.20 18.74 9.08
C GLU A 359 2.19 18.28 10.55
N MET A 360 1.53 17.16 10.85
CA MET A 360 1.51 16.62 12.21
C MET A 360 2.88 16.13 12.67
N SER A 361 3.68 15.55 11.79
CA SER A 361 5.05 15.13 12.12
C SER A 361 5.98 16.32 12.39
N LEU A 362 5.78 17.44 11.70
CA LEU A 362 6.57 18.67 11.90
C LEU A 362 6.31 19.35 13.24
N ASN A 363 5.14 19.12 13.85
CA ASN A 363 4.83 19.61 15.21
C ASN A 363 5.55 18.80 16.32
N LEU A 364 6.05 17.62 15.97
CA LEU A 364 6.83 16.80 16.90
C LEU A 364 8.30 17.18 16.81
N ASN A 365 8.97 17.32 17.96
CA ASN A 365 10.38 17.70 18.02
C ASN A 365 11.30 16.53 17.61
N LEU A 366 11.32 16.22 16.30
CA LEU A 366 12.20 15.20 15.73
C LEU A 366 13.62 15.75 15.48
N ASN A 367 14.58 14.85 15.35
CA ASN A 367 15.94 15.21 14.94
C ASN A 367 15.94 15.89 13.56
N LYS A 368 16.67 16.97 13.39
CA LYS A 368 16.78 17.71 12.13
C LYS A 368 17.15 16.82 10.94
N PHE A 369 17.99 15.81 11.17
CA PHE A 369 18.39 14.84 10.15
C PHE A 369 17.20 14.04 9.58
N ILE A 370 16.27 13.61 10.44
CA ILE A 370 15.07 12.90 10.03
C ILE A 370 14.18 13.80 9.16
N TYR A 371 14.03 15.08 9.53
CA TYR A 371 13.29 16.03 8.70
C TYR A 371 13.90 16.20 7.31
N TYR A 372 15.23 16.37 7.21
CA TYR A 372 15.89 16.48 5.90
C TYR A 372 15.67 15.24 5.04
N LEU A 373 15.74 14.05 5.60
CA LEU A 373 15.45 12.81 4.89
C LEU A 373 13.98 12.74 4.43
N MET A 374 13.04 13.16 5.27
CA MET A 374 11.62 13.22 4.90
C MET A 374 11.38 14.18 3.73
N TYR A 375 11.95 15.40 3.76
CA TYR A 375 11.85 16.36 2.65
C TYR A 375 12.45 15.80 1.35
N LEU A 376 13.59 15.12 1.44
CA LEU A 376 14.21 14.47 0.30
C LEU A 376 13.30 13.39 -0.28
N CYS A 377 12.65 12.59 0.54
CA CYS A 377 11.70 11.59 0.08
C CYS A 377 10.48 12.20 -0.61
N ILE A 378 9.97 13.34 -0.12
CA ILE A 378 8.88 14.07 -0.78
C ILE A 378 9.33 14.54 -2.17
N MET A 379 10.52 15.13 -2.30
CA MET A 379 11.08 15.50 -3.60
C MET A 379 11.13 14.31 -4.56
N LEU A 380 11.64 13.17 -4.10
CA LEU A 380 11.74 11.97 -4.92
C LEU A 380 10.37 11.44 -5.36
N THR A 381 9.35 11.51 -4.47
CA THR A 381 7.98 11.10 -4.86
C THR A 381 7.43 11.96 -5.97
N MET A 382 7.67 13.26 -5.94
CA MET A 382 7.27 14.18 -7.01
C MET A 382 8.06 13.90 -8.29
N MET A 383 9.35 13.63 -8.18
CA MET A 383 10.19 13.38 -9.36
C MET A 383 9.73 12.15 -10.14
N TYR A 384 9.49 10.98 -9.52
CA TYR A 384 9.07 9.81 -10.30
C TYR A 384 7.66 9.96 -10.89
N THR A 385 6.73 10.66 -10.22
CA THR A 385 5.38 10.89 -10.76
C THR A 385 5.38 11.80 -11.96
N PHE A 386 6.10 12.93 -11.92
CA PHE A 386 6.25 13.81 -13.08
C PHE A 386 7.02 13.15 -14.22
N ARG A 387 7.99 12.29 -13.91
CA ARG A 387 8.66 11.48 -14.92
C ARG A 387 7.67 10.57 -15.67
N LEU A 388 6.78 9.89 -14.96
CA LEU A 388 5.73 9.07 -15.57
C LEU A 388 4.81 9.91 -16.46
N MET A 389 4.30 11.02 -15.94
CA MET A 389 3.42 11.92 -16.72
C MET A 389 4.13 12.42 -17.99
N TYR A 390 5.42 12.73 -17.88
CA TYR A 390 6.22 13.18 -19.02
C TYR A 390 6.28 12.12 -20.13
N TYR A 391 6.65 10.87 -19.80
CA TYR A 391 6.75 9.82 -20.81
C TYR A 391 5.42 9.45 -21.45
N LEU A 392 4.33 9.49 -20.71
CA LEU A 392 3.01 9.10 -21.19
C LEU A 392 2.31 10.18 -22.02
N ILE A 393 2.55 11.48 -21.72
CA ILE A 393 1.82 12.59 -22.31
C ILE A 393 2.67 13.35 -23.33
N LEU A 394 3.91 13.72 -22.96
CA LEU A 394 4.72 14.67 -23.72
C LEU A 394 5.75 14.01 -24.64
N ASN A 395 6.01 12.73 -24.47
CA ASN A 395 6.98 12.04 -25.33
C ASN A 395 6.34 11.64 -26.66
N TYR A 396 6.96 12.07 -27.78
CA TYR A 396 6.48 11.75 -29.12
C TYR A 396 6.94 10.40 -29.67
N ASN A 397 7.77 9.66 -28.95
CA ASN A 397 8.28 8.37 -29.39
C ASN A 397 7.23 7.27 -29.20
N MET A 398 6.31 7.18 -30.16
CA MET A 398 5.47 5.99 -30.30
C MET A 398 6.20 4.93 -31.13
N TYR A 399 6.48 3.77 -30.54
CA TYR A 399 6.75 2.59 -31.33
C TYR A 399 5.40 2.00 -31.77
N TYR A 400 5.23 1.94 -33.09
CA TYR A 400 4.02 1.50 -33.78
C TYR A 400 3.61 0.09 -33.37
N VAL A 401 2.71 -0.04 -32.42
CA VAL A 401 1.88 -1.23 -32.32
C VAL A 401 0.45 -0.80 -32.02
N LEU A 402 -0.07 -0.02 -32.96
CA LEU A 402 -1.47 0.38 -32.93
C LEU A 402 -2.35 -0.82 -33.27
N SER A 403 -2.70 -1.62 -32.28
CA SER A 403 -3.94 -2.36 -32.39
C SER A 403 -5.06 -1.38 -32.02
N MET A 404 -5.86 -0.99 -33.00
CA MET A 404 -7.11 -0.26 -32.76
C MET A 404 -8.04 -1.16 -31.93
N LYS A 405 -7.84 -1.18 -30.62
CA LYS A 405 -8.74 -1.81 -29.69
C LYS A 405 -9.54 -0.68 -29.05
N TYR A 406 -10.83 -0.70 -29.29
CA TYR A 406 -11.77 0.23 -28.68
C TYR A 406 -11.69 0.11 -27.15
N ASP A 407 -11.73 1.27 -26.48
CA ASP A 407 -11.92 1.33 -25.04
C ASP A 407 -13.18 0.56 -24.65
N SER A 408 -13.05 -0.43 -23.79
CA SER A 408 -14.20 -1.17 -23.33
C SER A 408 -14.97 -0.35 -22.30
N PHE A 409 -16.26 -0.17 -22.52
CA PHE A 409 -17.15 0.57 -21.63
C PHE A 409 -17.13 0.04 -20.19
N VAL A 410 -17.05 -1.27 -20.02
CA VAL A 410 -17.08 -1.92 -18.69
C VAL A 410 -15.79 -1.65 -17.91
N MET A 411 -14.60 -1.65 -18.56
CA MET A 411 -13.36 -1.26 -17.91
C MET A 411 -13.39 0.21 -17.51
N ASN A 412 -13.85 1.10 -18.39
CA ASN A 412 -13.96 2.52 -18.10
C ASN A 412 -14.93 2.81 -16.95
N LEU A 413 -16.03 2.08 -16.85
CA LEU A 413 -16.99 2.21 -15.76
C LEU A 413 -16.38 1.82 -14.41
N SER A 414 -15.60 0.75 -14.35
CA SER A 414 -14.92 0.33 -13.11
C SER A 414 -13.90 1.38 -12.65
N MET A 415 -13.14 1.96 -13.59
CA MET A 415 -12.19 3.02 -13.29
C MET A 415 -12.88 4.34 -12.89
N LEU A 416 -14.01 4.69 -13.50
CA LEU A 416 -14.79 5.87 -13.16
C LEU A 416 -15.28 5.82 -11.72
N MET A 417 -15.81 4.68 -11.26
CA MET A 417 -16.26 4.52 -9.89
C MET A 417 -15.12 4.69 -8.86
N LEU A 418 -13.94 4.11 -9.15
CA LEU A 418 -12.76 4.30 -8.32
C LEU A 418 -12.25 5.75 -8.37
N PHE A 419 -12.33 6.40 -9.53
CA PHE A 419 -11.94 7.79 -9.71
C PHE A 419 -12.79 8.73 -8.85
N THR A 420 -14.12 8.60 -8.89
CA THR A 420 -15.01 9.42 -8.05
C THR A 420 -14.71 9.23 -6.57
N MET A 421 -14.51 7.99 -6.13
CA MET A 421 -14.15 7.72 -4.74
C MET A 421 -12.75 8.24 -4.39
N SER A 422 -11.76 8.17 -5.27
CA SER A 422 -10.42 8.69 -5.01
C SER A 422 -10.38 10.22 -4.83
N ILE A 423 -11.35 10.96 -5.30
CA ILE A 423 -11.47 12.42 -5.10
C ILE A 423 -12.26 12.73 -3.82
N ILE A 424 -13.47 12.16 -3.70
CA ILE A 424 -14.44 12.55 -2.67
C ILE A 424 -14.06 11.96 -1.30
N PHE A 425 -13.51 10.76 -1.28
CA PHE A 425 -13.27 10.01 -0.05
C PHE A 425 -12.32 10.72 0.92
N GLY A 426 -11.32 11.45 0.39
CA GLY A 426 -10.38 12.21 1.21
C GLY A 426 -11.06 13.31 2.03
N SER A 427 -11.88 14.11 1.41
CA SER A 427 -12.61 15.19 2.11
C SER A 427 -13.67 14.65 3.07
N MET A 428 -14.44 13.64 2.64
CA MET A 428 -15.50 13.05 3.48
C MET A 428 -14.93 12.43 4.76
N ILE A 429 -13.91 11.60 4.67
CA ILE A 429 -13.32 10.94 5.84
C ILE A 429 -12.62 11.95 6.75
N ASN A 430 -11.96 12.96 6.18
CA ASN A 430 -11.32 13.99 6.99
C ASN A 430 -12.35 14.70 7.89
N TRP A 431 -13.53 15.04 7.38
CA TRP A 431 -14.58 15.67 8.16
C TRP A 431 -15.23 14.75 9.19
N LEU A 432 -15.31 13.44 8.89
CA LEU A 432 -15.86 12.45 9.80
C LEU A 432 -14.90 12.13 10.97
N LEU A 433 -13.61 11.95 10.69
CA LEU A 433 -12.63 11.54 11.71
C LEU A 433 -12.12 12.71 12.55
N PHE A 434 -11.93 13.87 11.92
CA PHE A 434 -11.31 15.06 12.55
C PHE A 434 -12.31 16.20 12.68
N SER A 435 -13.47 15.91 13.27
CA SER A 435 -14.55 16.87 13.50
C SER A 435 -14.17 18.01 14.45
N SER A 436 -13.21 17.78 15.35
CA SER A 436 -12.63 18.84 16.18
C SER A 436 -11.58 19.61 15.38
N LEU A 437 -11.64 20.92 15.39
CA LEU A 437 -10.69 21.86 14.79
C LEU A 437 -9.29 21.74 15.45
N GLY A 438 -8.71 20.56 15.44
CA GLY A 438 -7.31 20.34 15.77
C GLY A 438 -6.43 21.01 14.71
N MET A 439 -6.45 22.33 14.64
CA MET A 439 -5.56 23.06 13.73
C MET A 439 -4.12 22.73 14.09
N SER A 440 -3.44 22.05 13.18
CA SER A 440 -1.99 21.96 13.22
C SER A 440 -1.44 23.37 12.97
N ILE A 441 -1.16 24.10 14.06
CA ILE A 441 -0.52 25.42 13.97
C ILE A 441 0.95 25.18 13.63
N VAL A 442 1.22 24.94 12.37
CA VAL A 442 2.59 24.84 11.84
C VAL A 442 3.04 26.23 11.42
N ASN A 443 4.27 26.61 11.78
CA ASN A 443 4.87 27.86 11.33
C ASN A 443 4.80 27.96 9.80
N PHE A 444 4.30 29.08 9.30
CA PHE A 444 4.11 29.31 7.86
C PHE A 444 5.39 29.06 7.04
N LYS A 445 6.57 29.41 7.57
CA LYS A 445 7.87 29.14 6.92
C LYS A 445 8.12 27.64 6.69
N ILE A 446 7.75 26.77 7.62
CA ILE A 446 7.97 25.32 7.55
C ILE A 446 7.01 24.72 6.51
N LYS A 447 5.76 25.19 6.49
CA LYS A 447 4.77 24.78 5.49
C LYS A 447 5.18 25.20 4.07
N LEU A 448 5.71 26.42 3.94
CA LEU A 448 6.21 26.92 2.68
C LEU A 448 7.40 26.11 2.16
N ASN A 449 8.26 25.58 3.03
CA ASN A 449 9.37 24.72 2.63
C ASN A 449 8.88 23.42 1.95
N LEU A 450 7.76 22.83 2.37
CA LEU A 450 7.18 21.66 1.70
C LEU A 450 6.83 21.98 0.23
N TYR A 451 6.12 23.09 -0.01
CA TYR A 451 5.75 23.50 -1.35
C TYR A 451 6.97 23.88 -2.21
N MET A 452 7.96 24.54 -1.62
CA MET A 452 9.20 24.84 -2.32
C MET A 452 9.95 23.59 -2.75
N MET A 453 9.98 22.53 -1.93
CA MET A 453 10.60 21.25 -2.30
C MET A 453 9.82 20.55 -3.42
N MET A 454 8.52 20.63 -3.42
CA MET A 454 7.68 20.14 -4.52
C MET A 454 8.01 20.87 -5.82
N PHE A 455 8.08 22.18 -5.81
CA PHE A 455 8.39 23.00 -6.99
C PHE A 455 9.80 22.73 -7.52
N LEU A 456 10.80 22.66 -6.63
CA LEU A 456 12.19 22.33 -7.00
C LEU A 456 12.31 20.97 -7.70
N SER A 457 11.53 19.96 -7.27
CA SER A 457 11.53 18.64 -7.88
C SER A 457 11.09 18.66 -9.34
N VAL A 458 10.07 19.47 -9.67
CA VAL A 458 9.58 19.65 -11.03
C VAL A 458 10.65 20.32 -11.90
N LEU A 459 11.28 21.38 -11.38
CA LEU A 459 12.37 22.07 -12.08
C LEU A 459 13.55 21.13 -12.38
N ILE A 460 13.95 20.31 -11.40
CA ILE A 460 15.04 19.33 -11.58
C ILE A 460 14.73 18.37 -12.73
N ILE A 461 13.51 17.82 -12.81
CA ILE A 461 13.15 16.91 -13.90
C ILE A 461 13.20 17.58 -15.25
N LEU A 462 12.71 18.81 -15.36
CA LEU A 462 12.74 19.58 -16.60
C LEU A 462 14.19 19.86 -17.03
N LEU A 463 15.06 20.23 -16.08
CA LEU A 463 16.49 20.45 -16.33
C LEU A 463 17.21 19.18 -16.75
N MET A 464 16.94 18.05 -16.08
CA MET A 464 17.54 16.76 -16.41
C MET A 464 17.23 16.32 -17.83
N LYS A 465 16.05 16.66 -18.35
CA LYS A 465 15.64 16.40 -19.72
C LYS A 465 16.42 17.25 -20.71
N ILE A 466 16.54 18.56 -20.45
CA ILE A 466 17.23 19.50 -21.34
C ILE A 466 18.69 19.07 -21.54
N ILE A 467 19.34 18.54 -20.52
CA ILE A 467 20.75 18.16 -20.52
C ILE A 467 20.97 16.74 -21.10
N ASN A 468 19.94 16.00 -21.52
CA ASN A 468 20.03 14.58 -21.94
C ASN A 468 20.83 13.70 -20.95
N PHE A 469 20.67 13.94 -19.66
CA PHE A 469 21.43 13.28 -18.61
C PHE A 469 21.05 11.79 -18.54
N ASN A 470 22.06 10.93 -18.55
CA ASN A 470 21.88 9.50 -18.40
C ASN A 470 21.58 9.21 -16.91
N TYR A 471 20.29 9.13 -16.54
CA TYR A 471 19.82 8.94 -15.15
C TYR A 471 20.58 7.83 -14.41
N LYS A 472 20.95 6.76 -15.12
CA LYS A 472 21.68 5.62 -14.57
C LYS A 472 23.07 6.00 -14.03
N LEU A 473 23.78 6.91 -14.71
CA LEU A 473 25.12 7.35 -14.30
C LEU A 473 25.11 8.27 -13.07
N MET A 474 24.11 9.15 -12.97
CA MET A 474 24.00 10.06 -11.83
C MET A 474 23.67 9.31 -10.54
N PHE A 475 22.79 8.33 -10.62
CA PHE A 475 22.34 7.59 -9.45
C PHE A 475 23.35 6.52 -9.00
N ASN A 476 24.10 5.92 -9.90
CA ASN A 476 25.23 5.09 -9.48
C ASN A 476 26.23 5.90 -8.63
N LYS A 477 26.45 7.17 -8.95
CA LYS A 477 27.24 8.07 -8.10
C LYS A 477 26.55 8.37 -6.77
N LEU A 478 25.22 8.57 -6.75
CA LEU A 478 24.45 8.78 -5.52
C LEU A 478 24.38 7.52 -4.66
N ILE A 479 24.19 6.35 -5.25
CA ILE A 479 24.23 5.06 -4.52
C ILE A 479 25.63 4.84 -3.92
N ASN A 480 26.70 5.17 -4.65
CA ASN A 480 28.05 5.09 -4.10
C ASN A 480 28.29 6.10 -2.98
N ILE A 481 27.71 7.30 -3.05
CA ILE A 481 27.76 8.27 -1.94
C ILE A 481 26.94 7.76 -0.75
N PHE A 482 25.78 7.18 -0.96
CA PHE A 482 24.96 6.59 0.11
C PHE A 482 25.62 5.34 0.73
N SER A 483 26.26 4.48 -0.06
CA SER A 483 27.01 3.33 0.45
C SER A 483 28.22 3.79 1.30
N MET A 484 28.91 4.85 0.90
CA MET A 484 29.94 5.51 1.72
C MET A 484 29.35 6.07 3.01
N PHE A 485 28.15 6.65 2.97
CA PHE A 485 27.47 7.18 4.16
C PHE A 485 27.06 6.05 5.12
N PHE A 486 26.63 4.90 4.63
CA PHE A 486 26.37 3.70 5.43
C PHE A 486 27.66 3.15 6.08
N TYR A 487 28.78 3.22 5.36
CA TYR A 487 30.08 2.83 5.91
C TYR A 487 30.54 3.76 7.04
N LEU A 488 30.29 5.06 6.87
CA LEU A 488 30.57 6.08 7.91
C LEU A 488 29.66 5.91 9.14
N LEU A 489 28.37 5.62 8.97
CA LEU A 489 27.46 5.32 10.08
C LEU A 489 27.86 4.04 10.83
N LYS A 490 28.36 3.03 10.14
CA LYS A 490 28.88 1.81 10.76
C LYS A 490 30.15 2.09 11.59
N LEU A 491 31.01 2.98 11.11
CA LEU A 491 32.24 3.40 11.83
C LEU A 491 31.91 4.26 13.06
N THR A 492 30.88 5.10 13.01
CA THR A 492 30.47 5.91 14.17
C THR A 492 29.72 5.09 15.23
N MET A 493 29.04 4.00 14.86
CA MET A 493 28.41 3.08 15.82
C MET A 493 29.39 2.07 16.44
N SER A 494 30.55 1.83 15.81
CA SER A 494 31.59 0.96 16.39
C SER A 494 32.51 1.69 17.36
N ASN A 495 32.44 3.01 17.48
CA ASN A 495 33.27 3.84 18.36
C ASN A 495 32.50 4.39 19.60
N ASN A 496 31.24 3.97 19.77
CA ASN A 496 30.45 4.16 20.99
C ASN A 496 30.04 2.76 21.50
#